data_d9a7fc0de850cfc9dca3fe915b34020b
#
_entry.id   d9a7fc0de850cfc9dca3fe915b34020b
#
_cell.length_a   1.000
_cell.length_b   1.000
_cell.length_c   1.000
_cell.angle_alpha   90.00
_cell.angle_beta   90.00
_cell.angle_gamma   90.00
#
_symmetry.space_group_name_H-M   'P 1'
#
loop_
_entity.id
_entity.type
_entity.pdbx_description
1 polymer ?
#
loop_
_entity_poly.entity_id
_entity_poly.type
_entity_poly.pdbx_seq_one_letter_code
_entity_poly.pdbx_strand_id
1 'polypeptide(L)'
;MLSDLLSQASESKNYVIRETGIDRSTFYQILRGNRIATEDQIERICEYIHPDAATYGKLIDCYEEERVDAKTYQNRQHVKQFFNSLSEEETTGRHTREGQQIAAFLEREMAAGAERFRLFLPSISRRTTDVFQAMENSALDNEKAPEILQLLAEEGSRRGAAGKYPNFKDWFYHLKGKTIRFHAYSLGKSMTGLNTVAFPYYIIGGTGMLLISYNEKQIVEVQDPGIVNAYRDNFDHILKDGEEIASTETDYISIMQFFYRNWMTIGKEPVYLLTPRPCAWLCSTDEMVRKYMQEEEFVSYGQTFRNLNVREFTTQNGMEAFFMDSRIHEAGVDLRIDPEDMKKVRETINEHRDRITFLLDDRRVRVHKEWQMFLIGRQAAVFVPYERTNYMICFTSRDMVDPLADWFESRVTSLNNDIIRKKGV
;
A
#
# COMPACT_ATOMS: atom_id res chain seq x y z
N MET A 1 -27.18 13.57 -10.25
CA MET A 1 -26.04 13.20 -11.10
C MET A 1 -26.45 12.35 -12.31
N LEU A 2 -26.96 11.10 -12.19
CA LEU A 2 -27.33 10.28 -13.35
C LEU A 2 -28.38 10.96 -14.26
N SER A 3 -29.38 11.62 -13.68
CA SER A 3 -30.40 12.39 -14.43
C SER A 3 -29.80 13.53 -15.24
N ASP A 4 -28.79 14.19 -14.68
CA ASP A 4 -28.10 15.33 -15.35
C ASP A 4 -27.27 14.84 -16.51
N LEU A 5 -26.54 13.72 -16.32
CA LEU A 5 -25.78 13.07 -17.37
C LEU A 5 -26.65 12.64 -18.54
N LEU A 6 -27.78 12.01 -18.25
CA LEU A 6 -28.74 11.62 -19.28
C LEU A 6 -29.40 12.81 -19.99
N SER A 7 -29.49 13.97 -19.34
CA SER A 7 -30.00 15.19 -19.99
C SER A 7 -28.96 15.85 -20.90
N GLN A 8 -27.68 15.58 -20.68
CA GLN A 8 -26.56 16.08 -21.50
C GLN A 8 -26.12 15.08 -22.60
N ALA A 9 -26.54 13.83 -22.47
CA ALA A 9 -26.24 12.80 -23.46
C ALA A 9 -26.99 13.07 -24.78
N SER A 10 -26.40 12.71 -25.91
CA SER A 10 -27.02 12.77 -27.25
C SER A 10 -28.22 11.83 -27.38
N GLU A 11 -28.25 10.79 -26.55
CA GLU A 11 -29.23 9.70 -26.63
C GLU A 11 -30.50 9.99 -25.85
N SER A 12 -31.65 9.64 -26.42
CA SER A 12 -32.92 9.80 -25.72
C SER A 12 -33.07 8.78 -24.59
N LYS A 13 -33.73 9.16 -23.46
CA LYS A 13 -34.04 8.26 -22.35
C LYS A 13 -34.75 6.98 -22.79
N ASN A 14 -35.62 7.05 -23.80
CA ASN A 14 -36.31 5.87 -24.32
C ASN A 14 -35.35 4.95 -25.11
N TYR A 15 -34.37 5.50 -25.77
CA TYR A 15 -33.30 4.70 -26.41
C TYR A 15 -32.48 3.97 -25.35
N VAL A 16 -31.98 4.66 -24.34
CA VAL A 16 -31.21 4.02 -23.25
C VAL A 16 -32.00 2.92 -22.54
N ILE A 17 -33.30 3.12 -22.26
CA ILE A 17 -34.18 2.11 -21.66
C ILE A 17 -34.23 0.83 -22.55
N ARG A 18 -34.42 1.03 -23.86
CA ARG A 18 -34.52 -0.10 -24.79
C ARG A 18 -33.23 -0.89 -24.88
N GLU A 19 -32.10 -0.22 -25.01
CA GLU A 19 -30.80 -0.87 -25.22
C GLU A 19 -30.25 -1.49 -23.92
N THR A 20 -30.49 -0.86 -22.77
CA THR A 20 -30.04 -1.41 -21.47
C THR A 20 -30.91 -2.56 -20.98
N GLY A 21 -32.13 -2.74 -21.54
CA GLY A 21 -33.08 -3.73 -21.07
C GLY A 21 -33.58 -3.49 -19.64
N ILE A 22 -33.35 -2.30 -19.08
CA ILE A 22 -33.87 -1.93 -17.76
C ILE A 22 -35.36 -1.61 -17.90
N ASP A 23 -36.19 -2.23 -17.04
CA ASP A 23 -37.62 -1.93 -17.00
C ASP A 23 -37.88 -0.42 -16.88
N ARG A 24 -38.82 0.09 -17.65
CA ARG A 24 -39.11 1.52 -17.73
C ARG A 24 -39.45 2.13 -16.35
N SER A 25 -40.24 1.43 -15.56
CA SER A 25 -40.62 1.89 -14.23
C SER A 25 -39.39 1.98 -13.31
N THR A 26 -38.59 0.89 -13.32
CA THR A 26 -37.31 0.81 -12.58
C THR A 26 -36.36 1.94 -12.99
N PHE A 27 -36.17 2.20 -14.29
CA PHE A 27 -35.33 3.27 -14.80
C PHE A 27 -35.73 4.65 -14.27
N TYR A 28 -37.04 4.98 -14.34
CA TYR A 28 -37.54 6.25 -13.82
C TYR A 28 -37.51 6.35 -12.30
N GLN A 29 -37.64 5.23 -11.55
CA GLN A 29 -37.45 5.23 -10.11
C GLN A 29 -36.00 5.53 -9.72
N ILE A 30 -35.04 4.98 -10.45
CA ILE A 30 -33.61 5.28 -10.28
C ILE A 30 -33.33 6.77 -10.54
N LEU A 31 -33.83 7.31 -11.65
CA LEU A 31 -33.63 8.73 -12.00
C LEU A 31 -34.23 9.71 -10.99
N ARG A 32 -35.31 9.32 -10.31
CA ARG A 32 -35.96 10.13 -9.27
C ARG A 32 -35.35 9.95 -7.88
N GLY A 33 -34.34 9.08 -7.74
CA GLY A 33 -33.77 8.74 -6.44
C GLY A 33 -34.64 7.86 -5.54
N ASN A 34 -35.74 7.33 -6.07
CA ASN A 34 -36.68 6.45 -5.31
C ASN A 34 -36.17 5.00 -5.24
N ARG A 35 -35.13 4.65 -6.00
CA ARG A 35 -34.50 3.35 -6.02
C ARG A 35 -33.03 3.50 -6.32
N ILE A 36 -32.18 2.83 -5.53
CA ILE A 36 -30.75 2.72 -5.80
C ILE A 36 -30.55 1.76 -6.97
N ALA A 37 -29.81 2.18 -8.01
CA ALA A 37 -29.45 1.33 -9.13
C ALA A 37 -28.55 0.17 -8.66
N THR A 38 -28.50 -0.92 -9.39
CA THR A 38 -27.41 -1.90 -9.23
C THR A 38 -26.19 -1.43 -10.03
N GLU A 39 -25.01 -1.93 -9.67
CA GLU A 39 -23.77 -1.58 -10.38
C GLU A 39 -23.89 -1.92 -11.89
N ASP A 40 -24.38 -3.10 -12.22
CA ASP A 40 -24.68 -3.54 -13.57
C ASP A 40 -25.66 -2.60 -14.32
N GLN A 41 -26.67 -2.06 -13.63
CA GLN A 41 -27.56 -1.09 -14.25
C GLN A 41 -26.84 0.23 -14.56
N ILE A 42 -25.96 0.67 -13.68
CA ILE A 42 -25.15 1.87 -13.92
C ILE A 42 -24.19 1.63 -15.09
N GLU A 43 -23.52 0.50 -15.11
CA GLU A 43 -22.59 0.14 -16.19
C GLU A 43 -23.29 0.10 -17.54
N ARG A 44 -24.41 -0.61 -17.63
CA ARG A 44 -25.22 -0.65 -18.86
C ARG A 44 -25.67 0.74 -19.32
N ILE A 45 -26.07 1.61 -18.41
CA ILE A 45 -26.41 3.00 -18.76
C ILE A 45 -25.18 3.73 -19.29
N CYS A 46 -24.02 3.59 -18.63
CA CYS A 46 -22.78 4.26 -19.02
C CYS A 46 -22.23 3.78 -20.37
N GLU A 47 -22.48 2.53 -20.76
CA GLU A 47 -22.14 2.02 -22.10
C GLU A 47 -22.81 2.80 -23.24
N TYR A 48 -23.98 3.39 -22.99
CA TYR A 48 -24.73 4.18 -23.99
C TYR A 48 -24.56 5.67 -23.87
N ILE A 49 -24.26 6.20 -22.69
CA ILE A 49 -24.06 7.65 -22.50
C ILE A 49 -22.58 8.05 -22.61
N HIS A 50 -21.66 7.09 -22.64
CA HIS A 50 -20.21 7.28 -22.79
C HIS A 50 -19.65 8.43 -21.95
N PRO A 51 -19.85 8.44 -20.60
CA PRO A 51 -19.28 9.48 -19.76
C PRO A 51 -17.77 9.43 -19.81
N ASP A 52 -17.12 10.60 -19.68
CA ASP A 52 -15.67 10.61 -19.49
C ASP A 52 -15.27 9.88 -18.18
N ALA A 53 -13.98 9.50 -18.09
CA ALA A 53 -13.49 8.70 -16.96
C ALA A 53 -13.69 9.38 -15.60
N ALA A 54 -13.59 10.71 -15.52
CA ALA A 54 -13.80 11.45 -14.28
C ALA A 54 -15.27 11.46 -13.87
N THR A 55 -16.16 11.64 -14.81
CA THR A 55 -17.62 11.60 -14.61
C THR A 55 -18.11 10.22 -14.23
N TYR A 56 -17.60 9.17 -14.91
CA TYR A 56 -17.86 7.78 -14.56
C TYR A 56 -17.40 7.47 -13.13
N GLY A 57 -16.18 7.88 -12.76
CA GLY A 57 -15.64 7.68 -11.42
C GLY A 57 -16.53 8.32 -10.34
N LYS A 58 -16.98 9.57 -10.56
CA LYS A 58 -17.91 10.26 -9.64
C LYS A 58 -19.25 9.55 -9.52
N LEU A 59 -19.78 9.00 -10.61
CA LEU A 59 -21.05 8.28 -10.59
C LEU A 59 -20.96 7.01 -9.73
N ILE A 60 -19.87 6.25 -9.88
CA ILE A 60 -19.59 5.06 -9.08
C ILE A 60 -19.38 5.44 -7.60
N ASP A 61 -18.67 6.55 -7.31
CA ASP A 61 -18.49 7.02 -5.93
C ASP A 61 -19.84 7.37 -5.27
N CYS A 62 -20.72 8.09 -5.97
CA CYS A 62 -22.08 8.36 -5.47
C CYS A 62 -22.88 7.06 -5.23
N TYR A 63 -22.74 6.08 -6.11
CA TYR A 63 -23.38 4.79 -5.96
C TYR A 63 -22.88 4.01 -4.72
N GLU A 64 -21.57 4.01 -4.49
CA GLU A 64 -20.97 3.38 -3.31
C GLU A 64 -21.41 4.07 -2.03
N GLU A 65 -21.47 5.43 -2.01
CA GLU A 65 -21.91 6.22 -0.86
C GLU A 65 -23.33 5.89 -0.44
N GLU A 66 -24.25 5.67 -1.40
CA GLU A 66 -25.65 5.34 -1.11
C GLU A 66 -25.84 3.90 -0.58
N ARG A 67 -24.86 3.01 -0.78
CA ARG A 67 -25.02 1.56 -0.46
C ARG A 67 -24.36 1.10 0.82
N VAL A 68 -23.36 1.82 1.29
CA VAL A 68 -22.60 1.43 2.48
C VAL A 68 -22.74 2.48 3.58
N ASP A 69 -22.45 2.11 4.82
CA ASP A 69 -22.41 3.10 5.89
C ASP A 69 -21.27 4.11 5.68
N ALA A 70 -21.43 5.30 6.27
CA ALA A 70 -20.52 6.42 6.06
C ALA A 70 -19.05 6.08 6.40
N LYS A 71 -18.79 5.26 7.41
CA LYS A 71 -17.43 4.86 7.82
C LYS A 71 -16.80 3.96 6.75
N THR A 72 -17.54 2.96 6.29
CA THR A 72 -17.11 2.04 5.23
C THR A 72 -16.84 2.80 3.94
N TYR A 73 -17.72 3.74 3.56
CA TYR A 73 -17.50 4.60 2.40
C TYR A 73 -16.23 5.43 2.52
N GLN A 74 -16.04 6.12 3.64
CA GLN A 74 -14.83 6.91 3.88
C GLN A 74 -13.55 6.07 3.82
N ASN A 75 -13.55 4.87 4.41
CA ASN A 75 -12.41 3.96 4.35
C ASN A 75 -12.08 3.57 2.89
N ARG A 76 -13.09 3.23 2.08
CA ARG A 76 -12.91 2.89 0.66
C ARG A 76 -12.37 4.07 -0.14
N GLN A 77 -12.85 5.28 0.13
CA GLN A 77 -12.34 6.49 -0.51
C GLN A 77 -10.88 6.77 -0.13
N HIS A 78 -10.50 6.59 1.13
CA HIS A 78 -9.10 6.72 1.55
C HIS A 78 -8.20 5.71 0.85
N VAL A 79 -8.60 4.44 0.75
CA VAL A 79 -7.85 3.40 0.03
C VAL A 79 -7.72 3.76 -1.46
N LYS A 80 -8.80 4.20 -2.10
CA LYS A 80 -8.79 4.65 -3.51
C LYS A 80 -7.86 5.86 -3.71
N GLN A 81 -7.94 6.85 -2.83
CA GLN A 81 -7.06 8.02 -2.86
C GLN A 81 -5.59 7.61 -2.66
N PHE A 82 -5.32 6.68 -1.77
CA PHE A 82 -3.99 6.13 -1.57
C PHE A 82 -3.45 5.51 -2.87
N PHE A 83 -4.17 4.58 -3.50
CA PHE A 83 -3.72 3.98 -4.76
C PHE A 83 -3.50 5.01 -5.88
N ASN A 84 -4.41 5.98 -6.03
CA ASN A 84 -4.26 7.04 -7.02
C ASN A 84 -3.05 7.94 -6.76
N SER A 85 -2.66 8.09 -5.50
CA SER A 85 -1.54 8.93 -5.10
C SER A 85 -0.17 8.25 -5.17
N LEU A 86 -0.09 6.94 -5.32
CA LEU A 86 1.19 6.21 -5.44
C LEU A 86 2.06 6.72 -6.59
N SER A 87 1.46 7.32 -7.62
CA SER A 87 2.13 7.90 -8.79
C SER A 87 2.57 9.36 -8.60
N GLU A 88 2.18 10.01 -7.50
CA GLU A 88 2.59 11.41 -7.26
C GLU A 88 4.06 11.44 -6.84
N GLU A 89 4.82 12.38 -7.42
CA GLU A 89 6.19 12.65 -6.97
C GLU A 89 6.18 13.42 -5.66
N GLU A 90 7.13 13.09 -4.77
CA GLU A 90 7.31 13.80 -3.53
C GLU A 90 7.76 15.24 -3.82
N THR A 91 7.02 16.22 -3.36
CA THR A 91 7.50 17.61 -3.36
C THR A 91 8.57 17.71 -2.28
N THR A 92 9.83 17.77 -2.70
CA THR A 92 10.99 17.97 -1.82
C THR A 92 10.75 19.17 -0.91
N GLY A 93 10.64 18.92 0.39
CA GLY A 93 10.40 19.95 1.38
C GLY A 93 11.55 20.98 1.39
N ARG A 94 11.24 22.24 1.68
CA ARG A 94 12.27 23.28 1.89
C ARG A 94 13.11 22.90 3.11
N HIS A 95 14.43 22.88 2.94
CA HIS A 95 15.37 22.72 4.06
C HIS A 95 15.13 23.81 5.11
N THR A 96 14.79 23.38 6.32
CA THR A 96 14.70 24.29 7.45
C THR A 96 15.99 24.28 8.23
N ARG A 97 16.18 25.32 9.08
CA ARG A 97 17.33 25.40 9.99
C ARG A 97 17.41 24.15 10.89
N GLU A 98 16.26 23.72 11.39
CA GLU A 98 16.17 22.55 12.26
C GLU A 98 16.48 21.25 11.49
N GLY A 99 16.02 21.13 10.24
CA GLY A 99 16.37 20.02 9.35
C GLY A 99 17.86 19.94 9.08
N GLN A 100 18.53 21.09 8.88
CA GLN A 100 19.98 21.15 8.74
C GLN A 100 20.71 20.72 10.03
N GLN A 101 20.20 21.06 11.21
CA GLN A 101 20.77 20.60 12.47
C GLN A 101 20.64 19.08 12.64
N ILE A 102 19.48 18.51 12.30
CA ILE A 102 19.26 17.06 12.31
C ILE A 102 20.23 16.38 11.33
N ALA A 103 20.32 16.86 10.08
CA ALA A 103 21.22 16.31 9.08
C ALA A 103 22.68 16.31 9.55
N ALA A 104 23.18 17.45 10.04
CA ALA A 104 24.55 17.55 10.54
C ALA A 104 24.82 16.64 11.75
N PHE A 105 23.83 16.44 12.62
CA PHE A 105 23.94 15.49 13.72
C PHE A 105 24.03 14.05 13.21
N LEU A 106 23.12 13.64 12.32
CA LEU A 106 23.09 12.29 11.78
C LEU A 106 24.35 11.94 10.98
N GLU A 107 24.80 12.85 10.13
CA GLU A 107 26.06 12.70 9.37
C GLU A 107 27.26 12.49 10.31
N ARG A 108 27.39 13.29 11.37
CA ARG A 108 28.45 13.17 12.35
C ARG A 108 28.39 11.84 13.11
N GLU A 109 27.21 11.43 13.55
CA GLU A 109 27.01 10.16 14.27
C GLU A 109 27.31 8.95 13.37
N MET A 110 26.91 8.98 12.09
CA MET A 110 27.24 7.95 11.12
C MET A 110 28.75 7.90 10.84
N ALA A 111 29.40 9.06 10.69
CA ALA A 111 30.85 9.14 10.54
C ALA A 111 31.60 8.59 11.78
N ALA A 112 30.98 8.68 12.96
CA ALA A 112 31.49 8.09 14.20
C ALA A 112 31.15 6.58 14.34
N GLY A 113 30.50 5.97 13.32
CA GLY A 113 30.18 4.54 13.28
C GLY A 113 28.83 4.18 13.89
N ALA A 114 27.89 5.09 14.03
CA ALA A 114 26.55 4.79 14.49
C ALA A 114 25.80 3.96 13.43
N GLU A 115 25.46 2.73 13.76
CA GLU A 115 24.69 1.82 12.89
C GLU A 115 23.18 1.87 13.17
N ARG A 116 22.76 2.50 14.28
CA ARG A 116 21.38 2.54 14.73
C ARG A 116 21.00 3.88 15.33
N PHE A 117 19.85 4.39 14.91
CA PHE A 117 19.22 5.59 15.47
C PHE A 117 17.89 5.26 16.13
N ARG A 118 17.62 5.90 17.28
CA ARG A 118 16.38 5.75 18.05
C ARG A 118 15.62 7.05 18.06
N LEU A 119 14.40 7.04 17.57
CA LEU A 119 13.55 8.19 17.41
C LEU A 119 12.33 8.07 18.33
N PHE A 120 12.09 9.05 19.16
CA PHE A 120 10.84 9.24 19.87
C PHE A 120 10.19 10.52 19.34
N LEU A 121 9.35 10.37 18.31
CA LEU A 121 8.73 11.45 17.55
C LEU A 121 7.24 11.16 17.33
N PRO A 122 6.39 12.19 17.07
CA PRO A 122 5.02 11.98 16.61
C PRO A 122 4.98 11.14 15.32
N SER A 123 3.86 10.46 15.08
CA SER A 123 3.68 9.59 13.91
C SER A 123 3.88 10.32 12.58
N ILE A 124 3.42 11.56 12.51
CA ILE A 124 3.69 12.47 11.39
C ILE A 124 4.38 13.70 11.97
N SER A 125 5.68 13.71 11.82
CA SER A 125 6.52 14.83 12.24
C SER A 125 7.32 15.29 11.03
N ARG A 126 7.41 16.61 10.89
CA ARG A 126 8.37 17.18 9.94
C ARG A 126 9.79 16.71 10.25
N ARG A 127 10.10 16.43 11.51
CA ARG A 127 11.41 15.94 11.95
C ARG A 127 11.68 14.51 11.49
N THR A 128 10.64 13.68 11.40
CA THR A 128 10.76 12.35 10.78
C THR A 128 11.16 12.49 9.31
N THR A 129 10.53 13.40 8.57
CA THR A 129 10.90 13.72 7.18
C THR A 129 12.35 14.21 7.07
N ASP A 130 12.76 15.15 7.95
CA ASP A 130 14.13 15.66 7.99
C ASP A 130 15.15 14.54 8.24
N VAL A 131 14.83 13.56 9.11
CA VAL A 131 15.68 12.38 9.36
C VAL A 131 15.81 11.52 8.11
N PHE A 132 14.69 11.16 7.48
CA PHE A 132 14.73 10.33 6.27
C PHE A 132 15.52 10.99 5.13
N GLN A 133 15.34 12.29 4.94
CA GLN A 133 16.05 13.02 3.90
C GLN A 133 17.56 13.09 4.18
N ALA A 134 17.96 13.28 5.43
CA ALA A 134 19.37 13.28 5.82
C ALA A 134 20.01 11.89 5.61
N MET A 135 19.31 10.82 6.02
CA MET A 135 19.78 9.44 5.84
C MET A 135 19.93 9.06 4.38
N GLU A 136 19.00 9.48 3.51
CA GLU A 136 19.05 9.21 2.07
C GLU A 136 20.30 9.81 1.42
N ASN A 137 20.62 11.05 1.78
CA ASN A 137 21.81 11.75 1.26
C ASN A 137 23.11 11.05 1.70
N SER A 138 23.13 10.46 2.89
CA SER A 138 24.31 9.80 3.46
C SER A 138 24.44 8.32 3.07
N ALA A 139 23.34 7.64 2.74
CA ALA A 139 23.33 6.23 2.36
C ALA A 139 23.93 5.99 0.96
N LEU A 140 24.03 7.03 0.13
CA LEU A 140 24.67 6.95 -1.19
C LEU A 140 26.18 6.65 -1.10
N ASP A 141 26.81 6.92 0.04
CA ASP A 141 28.26 6.76 0.24
C ASP A 141 28.63 5.57 1.14
N ASN A 142 27.69 4.87 1.75
CA ASN A 142 27.95 3.78 2.72
C ASN A 142 27.36 2.43 2.28
N GLU A 143 28.17 1.38 2.30
CA GLU A 143 27.74 -0.01 1.99
C GLU A 143 26.69 -0.59 2.96
N LYS A 144 26.52 -0.03 4.16
CA LYS A 144 25.51 -0.44 5.15
C LYS A 144 24.58 0.71 5.49
N ALA A 145 23.33 0.58 5.06
CA ALA A 145 22.28 1.48 5.50
C ALA A 145 22.07 1.41 7.02
N PRO A 146 22.01 2.55 7.73
CA PRO A 146 21.71 2.57 9.16
C PRO A 146 20.30 2.07 9.45
N GLU A 147 20.10 1.53 10.65
CA GLU A 147 18.79 1.12 11.16
C GLU A 147 18.14 2.27 11.93
N ILE A 148 16.89 2.54 11.64
CA ILE A 148 16.08 3.53 12.36
C ILE A 148 14.98 2.80 13.14
N LEU A 149 14.97 2.94 14.46
CA LEU A 149 13.89 2.52 15.34
C LEU A 149 13.10 3.74 15.75
N GLN A 150 11.84 3.83 15.36
CA GLN A 150 10.96 4.92 15.78
C GLN A 150 9.89 4.41 16.73
N LEU A 151 9.84 4.95 17.94
CA LEU A 151 8.74 4.79 18.85
C LEU A 151 7.82 6.01 18.72
N LEU A 152 6.52 5.76 18.45
CA LEU A 152 5.57 6.83 18.18
C LEU A 152 5.12 7.51 19.45
N ALA A 153 5.36 8.81 19.52
CA ALA A 153 4.87 9.71 20.57
C ALA A 153 3.46 10.20 20.22
N GLU A 154 2.44 9.34 20.37
CA GLU A 154 1.05 9.74 20.10
C GLU A 154 0.41 10.38 21.33
N GLU A 155 0.03 11.65 21.24
CA GLU A 155 -0.87 12.25 22.20
C GLU A 155 -2.29 11.72 22.02
N GLY A 156 -2.99 11.50 23.14
CA GLY A 156 -4.38 11.10 23.16
C GLY A 156 -5.24 11.99 22.27
N SER A 157 -5.59 11.46 21.14
CA SER A 157 -6.20 12.25 20.12
C SER A 157 -7.62 12.64 20.52
N ARG A 158 -7.85 13.95 20.61
CA ARG A 158 -9.17 14.55 20.46
C ARG A 158 -9.72 14.33 19.04
N ARG A 159 -9.01 13.62 18.18
CA ARG A 159 -9.41 13.31 16.79
C ARG A 159 -10.01 11.91 16.80
N GLY A 160 -11.30 11.82 16.52
CA GLY A 160 -12.00 10.57 16.30
C GLY A 160 -11.32 9.71 15.22
N ALA A 161 -11.76 8.48 15.06
CA ALA A 161 -11.19 7.44 14.20
C ALA A 161 -10.81 7.88 12.74
N ALA A 162 -11.34 9.01 12.25
CA ALA A 162 -10.98 9.60 10.96
C ALA A 162 -9.54 10.15 10.89
N GLY A 163 -8.82 10.28 12.03
CA GLY A 163 -7.48 10.89 12.08
C GLY A 163 -6.30 9.95 11.90
N LYS A 164 -6.51 8.63 11.83
CA LYS A 164 -5.42 7.63 11.78
C LYS A 164 -4.94 7.29 10.35
N TYR A 165 -5.81 7.44 9.37
CA TYR A 165 -5.53 7.08 7.97
C TYR A 165 -4.58 7.99 7.20
N PRO A 166 -4.50 9.31 7.46
CA PRO A 166 -3.54 10.18 6.78
C PRO A 166 -2.09 9.69 6.87
N ASN A 167 -1.77 8.95 7.94
CA ASN A 167 -0.41 8.51 8.26
C ASN A 167 0.12 7.46 7.28
N PHE A 168 -0.75 6.61 6.72
CA PHE A 168 -0.34 5.54 5.80
C PHE A 168 0.25 6.08 4.50
N LYS A 169 -0.41 7.05 3.89
CA LYS A 169 0.05 7.72 2.67
C LYS A 169 1.39 8.39 2.91
N ASP A 170 1.50 9.18 3.98
CA ASP A 170 2.70 9.94 4.31
C ASP A 170 3.88 9.01 4.62
N TRP A 171 3.63 7.92 5.35
CA TRP A 171 4.67 6.92 5.63
C TRP A 171 5.14 6.20 4.38
N PHE A 172 4.21 5.77 3.53
CA PHE A 172 4.58 5.15 2.26
C PHE A 172 5.46 6.07 1.43
N TYR A 173 5.11 7.35 1.33
CA TYR A 173 5.91 8.33 0.60
C TYR A 173 7.30 8.53 1.22
N HIS A 174 7.37 8.61 2.53
CA HIS A 174 8.66 8.78 3.21
C HIS A 174 9.56 7.56 3.09
N LEU A 175 8.99 6.37 2.96
CA LEU A 175 9.74 5.12 2.84
C LEU A 175 9.98 4.70 1.39
N LYS A 176 9.17 5.17 0.46
CA LYS A 176 9.24 4.81 -0.96
C LYS A 176 10.64 5.09 -1.54
N GLY A 177 11.29 4.03 -2.03
CA GLY A 177 12.56 4.12 -2.73
C GLY A 177 13.81 4.35 -1.87
N LYS A 178 13.68 4.32 -0.54
CA LYS A 178 14.78 4.57 0.39
C LYS A 178 15.45 3.26 0.82
N THR A 179 16.76 3.21 0.78
CA THR A 179 17.57 2.03 1.19
C THR A 179 17.83 2.00 2.70
N ILE A 180 16.86 2.47 3.50
CA ILE A 180 16.98 2.59 4.96
C ILE A 180 16.24 1.43 5.61
N ARG A 181 16.85 0.78 6.59
CA ARG A 181 16.15 -0.15 7.48
C ARG A 181 15.39 0.63 8.53
N PHE A 182 14.08 0.58 8.47
CA PHE A 182 13.18 1.35 9.31
C PHE A 182 12.18 0.44 10.02
N HIS A 183 11.98 0.68 11.32
CA HIS A 183 11.00 -0.01 12.14
C HIS A 183 10.25 1.00 13.00
N ALA A 184 8.95 1.04 12.90
CA ALA A 184 8.10 1.90 13.72
C ALA A 184 7.22 1.09 14.65
N TYR A 185 7.15 1.56 15.89
CA TYR A 185 6.43 0.91 16.97
C TYR A 185 5.39 1.84 17.58
N SER A 186 4.21 1.30 17.85
CA SER A 186 3.15 1.95 18.62
C SER A 186 3.03 1.29 20.00
N LEU A 187 2.81 2.08 21.02
CA LEU A 187 2.51 1.55 22.37
C LEU A 187 1.04 1.19 22.56
N GLY A 188 0.20 1.41 21.53
CA GLY A 188 -1.25 1.17 21.62
C GLY A 188 -1.97 2.01 22.66
N LYS A 189 -1.26 2.81 23.43
CA LYS A 189 -1.77 3.71 24.46
C LYS A 189 -1.41 5.13 24.11
N SER A 190 -2.37 6.02 24.25
CA SER A 190 -2.12 7.44 24.13
C SER A 190 -1.24 7.92 25.27
N MET A 191 -0.15 8.60 24.94
CA MET A 191 0.65 9.32 25.91
C MET A 191 -0.04 10.64 26.25
N THR A 192 -0.34 10.84 27.53
CA THR A 192 -0.92 12.09 28.02
C THR A 192 0.16 12.97 28.62
N GLY A 193 0.05 14.28 28.42
CA GLY A 193 0.91 15.26 29.08
C GLY A 193 2.23 15.54 28.37
N LEU A 194 2.46 15.09 27.16
CA LEU A 194 3.65 15.45 26.39
C LEU A 194 3.77 16.96 26.19
N ASN A 195 2.63 17.66 26.08
CA ASN A 195 2.57 19.10 25.94
C ASN A 195 3.01 19.86 27.21
N THR A 196 3.11 19.20 28.36
CA THR A 196 3.62 19.78 29.63
C THR A 196 5.14 19.67 29.76
N VAL A 197 5.79 18.91 28.87
CA VAL A 197 7.24 18.72 28.82
C VAL A 197 7.85 19.66 27.79
N ALA A 198 8.89 20.42 28.14
CA ALA A 198 9.50 21.34 27.19
C ALA A 198 10.15 20.69 25.99
N PHE A 199 10.80 19.54 26.19
CA PHE A 199 11.46 18.74 25.17
C PHE A 199 11.02 17.28 25.28
N PRO A 200 9.80 16.95 24.82
CA PRO A 200 9.28 15.58 24.93
C PRO A 200 9.85 14.63 23.87
N TYR A 201 10.35 15.16 22.76
CA TYR A 201 10.81 14.38 21.63
C TYR A 201 12.33 14.31 21.57
N TYR A 202 12.88 13.24 20.98
CA TYR A 202 14.32 13.08 20.88
C TYR A 202 14.75 12.14 19.74
N ILE A 203 16.01 12.31 19.32
CA ILE A 203 16.74 11.44 18.39
C ILE A 203 18.03 11.04 19.07
N ILE A 204 18.31 9.74 19.22
CA ILE A 204 19.52 9.21 19.85
C ILE A 204 20.40 8.58 18.78
N GLY A 205 21.66 9.00 18.70
CA GLY A 205 22.69 8.39 17.88
C GLY A 205 23.59 7.41 18.65
N GLY A 206 24.79 7.22 18.17
CA GLY A 206 25.84 6.41 18.81
C GLY A 206 26.43 7.06 20.04
N THR A 207 26.81 8.34 19.95
CA THR A 207 27.55 9.09 20.98
C THR A 207 26.77 10.26 21.58
N GLY A 208 25.78 10.80 20.84
CA GLY A 208 25.01 11.97 21.23
C GLY A 208 23.50 11.78 21.03
N MET A 209 22.75 12.81 21.42
CA MET A 209 21.32 12.88 21.18
C MET A 209 20.85 14.31 20.92
N LEU A 210 19.73 14.43 20.21
CA LEU A 210 18.98 15.66 20.06
C LEU A 210 17.71 15.60 20.90
N LEU A 211 17.48 16.64 21.71
CA LEU A 211 16.21 16.91 22.37
C LEU A 211 15.42 17.91 21.51
N ILE A 212 14.16 17.63 21.27
CA ILE A 212 13.30 18.41 20.36
C ILE A 212 12.09 18.90 21.15
N SER A 213 11.83 20.20 21.06
CA SER A 213 10.70 20.82 21.76
C SER A 213 9.36 20.32 21.26
N TYR A 214 8.32 20.43 22.09
CA TYR A 214 6.96 20.01 21.76
C TYR A 214 6.43 20.62 20.43
N ASN A 215 6.78 21.86 20.15
CA ASN A 215 6.41 22.53 18.89
C ASN A 215 7.39 22.29 17.73
N GLU A 216 8.37 21.40 17.93
CA GLU A 216 9.40 21.01 16.96
C GLU A 216 10.28 22.14 16.41
N LYS A 217 10.30 23.32 17.06
CA LYS A 217 11.05 24.50 16.60
C LYS A 217 12.39 24.70 17.29
N GLN A 218 12.63 24.00 18.39
CA GLN A 218 13.89 24.12 19.15
C GLN A 218 14.52 22.75 19.29
N ILE A 219 15.81 22.69 19.03
CA ILE A 219 16.63 21.50 19.12
C ILE A 219 17.82 21.80 20.01
N VAL A 220 18.06 20.95 21.00
CA VAL A 220 19.20 21.00 21.89
C VAL A 220 20.00 19.72 21.75
N GLU A 221 21.28 19.84 21.45
CA GLU A 221 22.19 18.70 21.38
C GLU A 221 22.76 18.41 22.77
N VAL A 222 22.79 17.09 23.11
CA VAL A 222 23.34 16.57 24.35
C VAL A 222 24.41 15.52 24.02
N GLN A 223 25.61 15.70 24.56
CA GLN A 223 26.75 14.80 24.34
C GLN A 223 27.23 14.12 25.65
N ASP A 224 26.57 14.39 26.79
CA ASP A 224 26.88 13.74 28.07
C ASP A 224 26.55 12.23 27.99
N PRO A 225 27.54 11.32 28.09
CA PRO A 225 27.33 9.90 27.97
C PRO A 225 26.34 9.32 28.97
N GLY A 226 26.30 9.87 30.19
CA GLY A 226 25.39 9.43 31.24
C GLY A 226 23.93 9.72 30.87
N ILE A 227 23.68 10.92 30.36
CA ILE A 227 22.33 11.31 29.90
C ILE A 227 21.94 10.50 28.64
N VAL A 228 22.82 10.41 27.65
CA VAL A 228 22.55 9.67 26.40
C VAL A 228 22.23 8.19 26.69
N ASN A 229 23.02 7.54 27.57
CA ASN A 229 22.78 6.15 27.97
C ASN A 229 21.45 5.97 28.71
N ALA A 230 21.13 6.87 29.64
CA ALA A 230 19.85 6.81 30.35
C ALA A 230 18.64 6.91 29.42
N TYR A 231 18.69 7.78 28.39
CA TYR A 231 17.64 7.87 27.39
C TYR A 231 17.59 6.63 26.47
N ARG A 232 18.75 6.07 26.12
CA ARG A 232 18.84 4.84 25.31
C ARG A 232 18.23 3.64 26.05
N ASP A 233 18.62 3.45 27.30
CA ASP A 233 18.11 2.34 28.13
C ASP A 233 16.59 2.45 28.33
N ASN A 234 16.10 3.67 28.56
CA ASN A 234 14.67 3.93 28.69
C ASN A 234 13.93 3.66 27.36
N PHE A 235 14.47 4.11 26.24
CA PHE A 235 13.89 3.82 24.92
C PHE A 235 13.82 2.32 24.67
N ASP A 236 14.92 1.59 24.85
CA ASP A 236 14.99 0.14 24.63
C ASP A 236 14.11 -0.63 25.63
N HIS A 237 13.86 -0.08 26.82
CA HIS A 237 12.90 -0.65 27.77
C HIS A 237 11.46 -0.48 27.28
N ILE A 238 11.08 0.72 26.88
CA ILE A 238 9.73 1.02 26.38
C ILE A 238 9.44 0.29 25.07
N LEU A 239 10.44 0.14 24.20
CA LEU A 239 10.31 -0.52 22.91
C LEU A 239 9.86 -1.99 23.05
N LYS A 240 10.19 -2.67 24.15
CA LYS A 240 9.78 -4.06 24.40
C LYS A 240 8.28 -4.25 24.49
N ASP A 241 7.55 -3.20 24.89
CA ASP A 241 6.09 -3.18 24.99
C ASP A 241 5.45 -2.61 23.70
N GLY A 242 6.26 -2.21 22.73
CA GLY A 242 5.81 -1.65 21.45
C GLY A 242 5.36 -2.73 20.47
N GLU A 243 4.25 -2.48 19.80
CA GLU A 243 3.79 -3.26 18.65
C GLU A 243 4.39 -2.64 17.38
N GLU A 244 5.12 -3.44 16.58
CA GLU A 244 5.63 -3.00 15.28
C GLU A 244 4.45 -2.77 14.33
N ILE A 245 4.36 -1.58 13.77
CA ILE A 245 3.24 -1.16 12.91
C ILE A 245 3.67 -0.87 11.47
N ALA A 246 4.95 -0.61 11.25
CA ALA A 246 5.54 -0.46 9.92
C ALA A 246 7.02 -0.81 9.95
N SER A 247 7.51 -1.42 8.87
CA SER A 247 8.92 -1.70 8.68
C SER A 247 9.33 -1.68 7.21
N THR A 248 10.63 -1.57 6.97
CA THR A 248 11.24 -1.77 5.66
C THR A 248 12.29 -2.87 5.75
N GLU A 249 12.39 -3.65 4.70
CA GLU A 249 13.49 -4.59 4.50
C GLU A 249 14.26 -4.22 3.23
N THR A 250 15.57 -4.33 3.30
CA THR A 250 16.48 -3.95 2.20
C THR A 250 17.36 -5.12 1.74
N ASP A 251 17.15 -6.29 2.31
CA ASP A 251 17.84 -7.52 1.96
C ASP A 251 16.87 -8.55 1.38
N TYR A 252 17.23 -9.08 0.21
CA TYR A 252 16.40 -10.04 -0.51
C TYR A 252 16.06 -11.30 0.29
N ILE A 253 17.06 -11.84 1.02
CA ILE A 253 16.87 -13.07 1.81
C ILE A 253 15.87 -12.80 2.94
N SER A 254 15.99 -11.68 3.63
CA SER A 254 15.07 -11.25 4.68
C SER A 254 13.65 -11.07 4.15
N ILE A 255 13.49 -10.48 2.96
CA ILE A 255 12.19 -10.32 2.28
C ILE A 255 11.57 -11.69 1.99
N MET A 256 12.33 -12.61 1.39
CA MET A 256 11.82 -13.95 1.08
C MET A 256 11.47 -14.74 2.35
N GLN A 257 12.28 -14.64 3.41
CA GLN A 257 11.98 -15.26 4.70
C GLN A 257 10.72 -14.66 5.35
N PHE A 258 10.50 -13.35 5.21
CA PHE A 258 9.29 -12.68 5.67
C PHE A 258 8.06 -13.28 4.99
N PHE A 259 8.04 -13.34 3.66
CA PHE A 259 6.94 -13.92 2.90
C PHE A 259 6.71 -15.38 3.27
N TYR A 260 7.76 -16.19 3.29
CA TYR A 260 7.64 -17.61 3.58
C TYR A 260 7.04 -17.87 4.98
N ARG A 261 7.52 -17.17 6.00
CA ARG A 261 6.97 -17.29 7.38
C ARG A 261 5.49 -16.93 7.43
N ASN A 262 5.11 -15.84 6.78
CA ASN A 262 3.71 -15.41 6.75
C ASN A 262 2.83 -16.37 5.95
N TRP A 263 3.30 -16.90 4.84
CA TRP A 263 2.58 -17.88 4.05
C TRP A 263 2.35 -19.19 4.79
N MET A 264 3.31 -19.64 5.57
CA MET A 264 3.17 -20.85 6.38
C MET A 264 2.16 -20.69 7.53
N THR A 265 1.89 -19.48 7.97
CA THR A 265 1.02 -19.19 9.12
C THR A 265 -0.37 -18.69 8.76
N ILE A 266 -0.58 -18.19 7.53
CA ILE A 266 -1.84 -17.54 7.13
C ILE A 266 -3.05 -18.51 7.09
N GLY A 267 -2.82 -19.79 6.93
CA GLY A 267 -3.88 -20.80 6.89
C GLY A 267 -4.77 -20.67 5.65
N LYS A 268 -6.09 -20.48 5.87
CA LYS A 268 -7.08 -20.35 4.80
C LYS A 268 -7.46 -18.91 4.46
N GLU A 269 -6.89 -17.94 5.16
CA GLU A 269 -7.16 -16.54 4.86
C GLU A 269 -6.69 -16.18 3.45
N PRO A 270 -7.37 -15.26 2.76
CA PRO A 270 -6.96 -14.88 1.43
C PRO A 270 -5.68 -14.04 1.44
N VAL A 271 -4.86 -14.23 0.43
CA VAL A 271 -3.78 -13.32 0.06
C VAL A 271 -4.27 -12.51 -1.15
N TYR A 272 -4.41 -11.21 -0.99
CA TYR A 272 -4.73 -10.33 -2.11
C TYR A 272 -3.45 -9.77 -2.69
N LEU A 273 -3.32 -9.87 -4.00
CA LEU A 273 -2.19 -9.35 -4.76
C LEU A 273 -2.70 -8.28 -5.73
N LEU A 274 -2.22 -7.06 -5.59
CA LEU A 274 -2.43 -6.01 -6.59
C LEU A 274 -1.12 -5.81 -7.34
N THR A 275 -1.12 -6.09 -8.64
CA THR A 275 0.10 -6.11 -9.45
C THR A 275 -0.12 -5.41 -10.80
N PRO A 276 0.89 -4.68 -11.31
CA PRO A 276 0.82 -4.05 -12.63
C PRO A 276 0.69 -5.06 -13.78
N ARG A 277 1.17 -6.28 -13.60
CA ARG A 277 1.11 -7.39 -14.56
C ARG A 277 0.79 -8.69 -13.82
N PRO A 278 0.28 -9.74 -14.49
CA PRO A 278 0.04 -11.04 -13.87
C PRO A 278 1.29 -11.58 -13.18
N CYS A 279 1.10 -12.11 -11.97
CA CYS A 279 2.16 -12.70 -11.17
C CYS A 279 2.66 -14.01 -11.81
N ALA A 280 3.92 -14.04 -12.16
CA ALA A 280 4.54 -15.19 -12.79
C ALA A 280 4.54 -16.44 -11.90
N TRP A 281 4.67 -16.28 -10.57
CA TRP A 281 4.63 -17.39 -9.63
C TRP A 281 3.31 -18.17 -9.65
N LEU A 282 2.18 -17.48 -9.89
CA LEU A 282 0.87 -18.09 -10.00
C LEU A 282 0.70 -18.87 -11.32
N CYS A 283 1.39 -18.43 -12.35
CA CYS A 283 1.20 -18.90 -13.72
C CYS A 283 2.29 -19.87 -14.20
N SER A 284 3.40 -20.02 -13.45
CA SER A 284 4.51 -20.87 -13.81
C SER A 284 4.37 -22.29 -13.23
N THR A 285 4.80 -23.29 -13.99
CA THR A 285 4.96 -24.66 -13.49
C THR A 285 6.30 -24.80 -12.75
N ASP A 286 6.44 -25.86 -11.96
CA ASP A 286 7.72 -26.18 -11.30
C ASP A 286 8.86 -26.39 -12.29
N GLU A 287 8.57 -26.96 -13.47
CA GLU A 287 9.55 -27.14 -14.54
C GLU A 287 10.02 -25.77 -15.10
N MET A 288 9.10 -24.83 -15.27
CA MET A 288 9.46 -23.49 -15.71
C MET A 288 10.30 -22.77 -14.65
N VAL A 289 9.93 -22.89 -13.38
CA VAL A 289 10.71 -22.29 -12.30
C VAL A 289 12.13 -22.86 -12.30
N ARG A 290 12.31 -24.19 -12.38
CA ARG A 290 13.65 -24.81 -12.48
C ARG A 290 14.42 -24.35 -13.72
N LYS A 291 13.75 -24.26 -14.87
CA LYS A 291 14.37 -23.84 -16.12
C LYS A 291 14.92 -22.43 -16.07
N TYR A 292 14.17 -21.50 -15.47
CA TYR A 292 14.49 -20.08 -15.51
C TYR A 292 15.22 -19.58 -14.27
N MET A 293 14.93 -20.12 -13.09
CA MET A 293 15.50 -19.64 -11.81
C MET A 293 16.71 -20.47 -11.35
N GLN A 294 16.84 -21.70 -11.81
CA GLN A 294 17.96 -22.64 -11.55
C GLN A 294 18.21 -22.99 -10.07
N GLU A 295 17.33 -22.59 -9.16
CA GLU A 295 17.45 -22.85 -7.70
C GLU A 295 16.19 -23.56 -7.20
N GLU A 296 16.36 -24.68 -6.47
CA GLU A 296 15.24 -25.50 -5.97
C GLU A 296 14.43 -24.77 -4.88
N GLU A 297 15.03 -23.82 -4.18
CA GLU A 297 14.32 -22.98 -3.20
C GLU A 297 13.18 -22.20 -3.84
N PHE A 298 13.37 -21.65 -5.05
CA PHE A 298 12.31 -20.95 -5.76
C PHE A 298 11.16 -21.87 -6.16
N VAL A 299 11.42 -23.13 -6.42
CA VAL A 299 10.36 -24.12 -6.67
C VAL A 299 9.50 -24.28 -5.42
N SER A 300 10.14 -24.45 -4.26
CA SER A 300 9.45 -24.57 -2.96
C SER A 300 8.61 -23.33 -2.64
N TYR A 301 9.14 -22.12 -2.89
CA TYR A 301 8.39 -20.86 -2.74
C TYR A 301 7.19 -20.80 -3.68
N GLY A 302 7.39 -21.11 -4.95
CA GLY A 302 6.31 -21.11 -5.96
C GLY A 302 5.21 -22.10 -5.61
N GLN A 303 5.56 -23.31 -5.18
CA GLN A 303 4.60 -24.33 -4.73
C GLN A 303 3.81 -23.83 -3.52
N THR A 304 4.49 -23.29 -2.51
CA THR A 304 3.83 -22.73 -1.32
C THR A 304 2.87 -21.64 -1.71
N PHE A 305 3.29 -20.70 -2.54
CA PHE A 305 2.46 -19.58 -2.96
C PHE A 305 1.23 -20.02 -3.78
N ARG A 306 1.38 -20.94 -4.72
CA ARG A 306 0.25 -21.49 -5.52
C ARG A 306 -0.78 -22.26 -4.68
N ASN A 307 -0.38 -22.79 -3.53
CA ASN A 307 -1.28 -23.50 -2.62
C ASN A 307 -2.06 -22.56 -1.67
N LEU A 308 -1.75 -21.26 -1.65
CA LEU A 308 -2.48 -20.27 -0.87
C LEU A 308 -3.82 -19.91 -1.54
N ASN A 309 -4.72 -19.34 -0.75
CA ASN A 309 -5.96 -18.76 -1.26
C ASN A 309 -5.67 -17.38 -1.89
N VAL A 310 -4.97 -17.34 -3.02
CA VAL A 310 -4.58 -16.09 -3.68
C VAL A 310 -5.73 -15.50 -4.48
N ARG A 311 -5.87 -14.18 -4.41
CA ARG A 311 -6.77 -13.33 -5.20
C ARG A 311 -5.94 -12.24 -5.86
N GLU A 312 -5.61 -12.43 -7.11
CA GLU A 312 -4.80 -11.49 -7.88
C GLU A 312 -5.68 -10.46 -8.57
N PHE A 313 -5.26 -9.20 -8.51
CA PHE A 313 -5.86 -8.08 -9.20
C PHE A 313 -4.84 -7.43 -10.13
N THR A 314 -5.19 -7.35 -11.40
CA THR A 314 -4.40 -6.66 -12.41
C THR A 314 -5.34 -5.92 -13.37
N THR A 315 -4.80 -5.19 -14.35
CA THR A 315 -5.60 -4.50 -15.35
C THR A 315 -5.54 -5.19 -16.70
N GLN A 316 -6.49 -4.88 -17.59
CA GLN A 316 -6.45 -5.38 -18.95
C GLN A 316 -5.16 -4.94 -19.67
N ASN A 317 -4.77 -3.67 -19.49
CA ASN A 317 -3.52 -3.14 -20.06
C ASN A 317 -2.28 -3.86 -19.51
N GLY A 318 -2.26 -4.17 -18.22
CA GLY A 318 -1.18 -4.95 -17.59
C GLY A 318 -1.07 -6.36 -18.13
N MET A 319 -2.23 -7.01 -18.34
CA MET A 319 -2.32 -8.33 -18.96
C MET A 319 -1.78 -8.34 -20.40
N GLU A 320 -2.20 -7.37 -21.20
CA GLU A 320 -1.75 -7.23 -22.59
C GLU A 320 -0.25 -6.93 -22.67
N ALA A 321 0.25 -6.01 -21.84
CA ALA A 321 1.67 -5.70 -21.76
C ALA A 321 2.52 -6.94 -21.39
N PHE A 322 2.06 -7.75 -20.43
CA PHE A 322 2.74 -8.98 -20.04
C PHE A 322 2.86 -9.96 -21.23
N PHE A 323 1.78 -10.17 -21.98
CA PHE A 323 1.80 -11.07 -23.15
C PHE A 323 2.61 -10.53 -24.32
N MET A 324 2.67 -9.21 -24.48
CA MET A 324 3.48 -8.58 -25.55
C MET A 324 4.96 -8.66 -25.26
N ASP A 325 5.37 -8.38 -24.04
CA ASP A 325 6.79 -8.34 -23.66
C ASP A 325 7.38 -9.74 -23.49
N SER A 326 6.57 -10.73 -23.14
CA SER A 326 6.99 -12.11 -22.83
C SER A 326 8.14 -12.15 -21.81
N ARG A 327 8.11 -11.25 -20.81
CA ARG A 327 9.14 -11.12 -19.77
C ARG A 327 8.52 -11.20 -18.38
N ILE A 328 9.26 -11.87 -17.49
CA ILE A 328 9.02 -11.85 -16.05
C ILE A 328 9.94 -10.81 -15.45
N HIS A 329 9.35 -9.81 -14.78
CA HIS A 329 10.05 -8.78 -14.01
C HIS A 329 9.60 -8.87 -12.56
N GLU A 330 9.81 -10.00 -11.92
CA GLU A 330 9.39 -10.18 -10.53
C GLU A 330 10.55 -10.71 -9.70
N ALA A 331 10.58 -10.33 -8.47
CA ALA A 331 11.51 -10.87 -7.48
C ALA A 331 13.00 -10.78 -7.90
N GLY A 332 13.44 -9.66 -8.53
CA GLY A 332 14.80 -9.45 -9.02
C GLY A 332 15.15 -10.26 -10.25
N VAL A 333 14.17 -10.90 -10.81
CA VAL A 333 14.30 -11.70 -12.01
C VAL A 333 13.80 -10.90 -13.20
N ASP A 334 14.68 -10.68 -14.15
CA ASP A 334 14.32 -10.13 -15.47
C ASP A 334 14.61 -11.21 -16.53
N LEU A 335 13.63 -12.06 -16.79
CA LEU A 335 13.77 -13.20 -17.67
C LEU A 335 12.81 -13.11 -18.83
N ARG A 336 13.33 -13.41 -20.03
CA ARG A 336 12.51 -13.63 -21.20
C ARG A 336 12.00 -15.08 -21.20
N ILE A 337 10.70 -15.25 -21.34
CA ILE A 337 10.06 -16.55 -21.41
C ILE A 337 10.05 -17.01 -22.87
N ASP A 338 10.36 -18.27 -23.11
CA ASP A 338 10.26 -18.87 -24.45
C ASP A 338 8.80 -18.90 -24.93
N PRO A 339 8.56 -18.79 -26.26
CA PRO A 339 7.20 -18.74 -26.79
C PRO A 339 6.32 -19.94 -26.42
N GLU A 340 6.90 -21.14 -26.29
CA GLU A 340 6.16 -22.35 -25.90
C GLU A 340 5.72 -22.29 -24.43
N ASP A 341 6.60 -21.85 -23.56
CA ASP A 341 6.29 -21.68 -22.14
C ASP A 341 5.32 -20.50 -21.94
N MET A 342 5.47 -19.40 -22.70
CA MET A 342 4.51 -18.31 -22.69
C MET A 342 3.10 -18.75 -23.11
N LYS A 343 2.99 -19.72 -24.03
CA LYS A 343 1.69 -20.31 -24.37
C LYS A 343 1.07 -21.02 -23.17
N LYS A 344 1.85 -21.83 -22.43
CA LYS A 344 1.37 -22.50 -21.20
C LYS A 344 0.97 -21.47 -20.13
N VAL A 345 1.77 -20.42 -19.94
CA VAL A 345 1.44 -19.31 -19.01
C VAL A 345 0.10 -18.69 -19.39
N ARG A 346 -0.13 -18.41 -20.67
CA ARG A 346 -1.40 -17.85 -21.15
C ARG A 346 -2.58 -18.78 -20.91
N GLU A 347 -2.41 -20.07 -21.14
CA GLU A 347 -3.43 -21.09 -20.85
C GLU A 347 -3.76 -21.10 -19.34
N THR A 348 -2.75 -21.12 -18.46
CA THR A 348 -2.93 -21.08 -17.02
C THR A 348 -3.63 -19.79 -16.55
N ILE A 349 -3.25 -18.62 -17.08
CA ILE A 349 -3.91 -17.35 -16.74
C ILE A 349 -5.40 -17.41 -17.17
N ASN A 350 -5.70 -17.93 -18.36
CA ASN A 350 -7.09 -18.05 -18.81
C ASN A 350 -7.91 -19.01 -17.93
N GLU A 351 -7.31 -20.08 -17.43
CA GLU A 351 -7.95 -21.00 -16.47
C GLU A 351 -8.17 -20.33 -15.09
N HIS A 352 -7.26 -19.45 -14.69
CA HIS A 352 -7.34 -18.69 -13.43
C HIS A 352 -8.30 -17.52 -13.52
N ARG A 353 -8.64 -17.06 -14.73
CA ARG A 353 -9.48 -15.88 -14.91
C ARG A 353 -10.82 -16.04 -14.20
N ASP A 354 -11.22 -14.96 -13.54
CA ASP A 354 -12.46 -14.88 -12.76
C ASP A 354 -12.55 -15.82 -11.52
N ARG A 355 -11.47 -16.53 -11.20
CA ARG A 355 -11.38 -17.37 -10.00
C ARG A 355 -10.22 -16.95 -9.10
N ILE A 356 -9.04 -16.73 -9.69
CA ILE A 356 -7.82 -16.31 -9.02
C ILE A 356 -7.43 -14.91 -9.51
N THR A 357 -7.39 -14.71 -10.83
CA THR A 357 -7.01 -13.44 -11.45
C THR A 357 -8.24 -12.64 -11.84
N PHE A 358 -8.40 -11.45 -11.26
CA PHE A 358 -9.49 -10.51 -11.50
C PHE A 358 -8.97 -9.28 -12.23
N LEU A 359 -9.68 -8.88 -13.28
CA LEU A 359 -9.34 -7.68 -14.04
C LEU A 359 -10.03 -6.45 -13.43
N LEU A 360 -9.23 -5.46 -13.07
CA LEU A 360 -9.72 -4.16 -12.61
C LEU A 360 -9.98 -3.24 -13.81
N ASP A 361 -11.00 -2.43 -13.69
CA ASP A 361 -11.25 -1.33 -14.62
C ASP A 361 -10.27 -0.18 -14.32
N ASP A 362 -9.38 0.12 -15.28
CA ASP A 362 -8.38 1.20 -15.18
C ASP A 362 -9.01 2.58 -14.92
N ARG A 363 -10.29 2.75 -15.24
CA ARG A 363 -11.04 3.99 -14.94
C ARG A 363 -11.40 4.12 -13.46
N ARG A 364 -11.44 3.01 -12.72
CA ARG A 364 -11.84 2.97 -11.31
C ARG A 364 -10.64 2.97 -10.36
N VAL A 365 -9.59 2.25 -10.70
CA VAL A 365 -8.41 2.09 -9.86
C VAL A 365 -7.16 2.15 -10.73
N ARG A 366 -6.25 3.05 -10.39
CA ARG A 366 -4.94 3.08 -11.02
C ARG A 366 -4.01 2.09 -10.31
N VAL A 367 -3.65 1.03 -11.02
CA VAL A 367 -2.58 0.13 -10.55
C VAL A 367 -1.24 0.79 -10.88
N HIS A 368 -0.40 0.95 -9.87
CA HIS A 368 0.90 1.59 -10.04
C HIS A 368 1.84 0.67 -10.84
N LYS A 369 2.56 1.24 -11.81
CA LYS A 369 3.44 0.46 -12.71
C LYS A 369 4.69 -0.09 -12.03
N GLU A 370 5.16 0.59 -10.98
CA GLU A 370 6.42 0.30 -10.30
C GLU A 370 6.27 -0.47 -8.99
N TRP A 371 5.04 -0.63 -8.48
CA TRP A 371 4.78 -1.25 -7.19
C TRP A 371 3.75 -2.36 -7.29
N GLN A 372 4.03 -3.44 -6.62
CA GLN A 372 3.05 -4.48 -6.32
C GLN A 372 2.75 -4.49 -4.83
N MET A 373 1.54 -4.87 -4.46
CA MET A 373 1.10 -4.96 -3.10
C MET A 373 0.59 -6.35 -2.80
N PHE A 374 1.06 -6.93 -1.70
CA PHE A 374 0.53 -8.14 -1.11
C PHE A 374 -0.22 -7.77 0.16
N LEU A 375 -1.48 -8.14 0.25
CA LEU A 375 -2.22 -8.09 1.50
C LEU A 375 -2.35 -9.51 2.04
N ILE A 376 -1.65 -9.81 3.12
CA ILE A 376 -1.55 -11.13 3.73
C ILE A 376 -2.63 -11.26 4.79
N GLY A 377 -3.80 -11.76 4.40
CA GLY A 377 -4.99 -11.78 5.24
C GLY A 377 -5.31 -10.40 5.80
N ARG A 378 -5.56 -10.34 7.11
CA ARG A 378 -5.67 -9.08 7.87
C ARG A 378 -4.46 -8.84 8.77
N GLN A 379 -3.30 -9.39 8.41
CA GLN A 379 -2.07 -9.35 9.22
C GLN A 379 -1.08 -8.28 8.73
N ALA A 380 -0.87 -8.19 7.41
CA ALA A 380 0.11 -7.29 6.84
C ALA A 380 -0.26 -6.81 5.45
N ALA A 381 0.07 -5.55 5.14
CA ALA A 381 0.08 -4.99 3.81
C ALA A 381 1.53 -4.72 3.39
N VAL A 382 1.99 -5.40 2.36
CA VAL A 382 3.38 -5.41 1.90
C VAL A 382 3.46 -4.79 0.53
N PHE A 383 4.35 -3.82 0.36
CA PHE A 383 4.63 -3.17 -0.90
C PHE A 383 6.04 -3.52 -1.35
N VAL A 384 6.16 -4.04 -2.56
CA VAL A 384 7.44 -4.40 -3.17
C VAL A 384 7.55 -3.68 -4.51
N PRO A 385 8.68 -3.01 -4.82
CA PRO A 385 8.90 -2.47 -6.15
C PRO A 385 8.88 -3.59 -7.19
N TYR A 386 8.15 -3.38 -8.28
CA TYR A 386 7.95 -4.41 -9.29
C TYR A 386 9.26 -4.84 -9.97
N GLU A 387 10.14 -3.87 -10.25
CA GLU A 387 11.43 -4.11 -10.93
C GLU A 387 12.63 -4.27 -9.98
N ARG A 388 12.46 -3.96 -8.68
CA ARG A 388 13.54 -4.02 -7.68
C ARG A 388 13.09 -4.86 -6.51
N THR A 389 13.78 -5.95 -6.24
CA THR A 389 13.34 -6.94 -5.25
C THR A 389 14.07 -6.92 -3.93
N ASN A 390 15.09 -6.11 -3.81
CA ASN A 390 15.85 -5.95 -2.58
C ASN A 390 15.27 -4.87 -1.66
N TYR A 391 13.97 -4.55 -1.79
CA TYR A 391 13.31 -3.57 -0.96
C TYR A 391 11.84 -3.91 -0.72
N MET A 392 11.38 -3.73 0.50
CA MET A 392 10.01 -3.99 0.91
C MET A 392 9.57 -2.96 1.95
N ILE A 393 8.33 -2.50 1.84
CA ILE A 393 7.65 -1.75 2.91
C ILE A 393 6.53 -2.63 3.43
N CYS A 394 6.50 -2.86 4.74
CA CYS A 394 5.48 -3.65 5.42
C CYS A 394 4.72 -2.78 6.41
N PHE A 395 3.40 -2.93 6.44
CA PHE A 395 2.51 -2.34 7.44
C PHE A 395 1.72 -3.46 8.11
N THR A 396 1.73 -3.47 9.45
CA THR A 396 1.06 -4.48 10.27
C THR A 396 -0.05 -3.91 11.15
N SER A 397 -0.16 -2.57 11.23
CA SER A 397 -1.24 -1.90 11.97
C SER A 397 -2.62 -2.26 11.41
N ARG A 398 -3.51 -2.76 12.25
CA ARG A 398 -4.89 -3.08 11.88
C ARG A 398 -5.64 -1.87 11.32
N ASP A 399 -5.38 -0.68 11.85
CA ASP A 399 -5.98 0.57 11.36
C ASP A 399 -5.61 0.85 9.89
N MET A 400 -4.52 0.27 9.38
CA MET A 400 -4.06 0.36 8.00
C MET A 400 -4.47 -0.85 7.16
N VAL A 401 -4.35 -2.05 7.72
CA VAL A 401 -4.57 -3.32 7.02
C VAL A 401 -6.05 -3.62 6.81
N ASP A 402 -6.90 -3.43 7.84
CA ASP A 402 -8.32 -3.76 7.77
C ASP A 402 -9.07 -3.03 6.65
N PRO A 403 -8.92 -1.73 6.45
CA PRO A 403 -9.57 -1.05 5.33
C PRO A 403 -9.11 -1.49 3.95
N LEU A 404 -7.84 -1.88 3.79
CA LEU A 404 -7.36 -2.49 2.56
C LEU A 404 -8.05 -3.84 2.32
N ALA A 405 -8.15 -4.68 3.35
CA ALA A 405 -8.83 -5.95 3.27
C ALA A 405 -10.31 -5.77 2.90
N ASP A 406 -11.03 -4.87 3.57
CA ASP A 406 -12.44 -4.57 3.29
C ASP A 406 -12.63 -4.07 1.85
N TRP A 407 -11.69 -3.29 1.34
CA TRP A 407 -11.72 -2.83 -0.04
C TRP A 407 -11.59 -4.00 -1.02
N PHE A 408 -10.59 -4.89 -0.85
CA PHE A 408 -10.40 -6.05 -1.71
C PHE A 408 -11.57 -7.03 -1.65
N GLU A 409 -12.08 -7.34 -0.46
CA GLU A 409 -13.25 -8.20 -0.27
C GLU A 409 -14.46 -7.65 -1.02
N SER A 410 -14.66 -6.33 -0.98
CA SER A 410 -15.74 -5.68 -1.71
C SER A 410 -15.61 -5.84 -3.23
N ARG A 411 -14.37 -5.78 -3.76
CA ARG A 411 -14.11 -5.96 -5.20
C ARG A 411 -14.34 -7.40 -5.64
N VAL A 412 -13.88 -8.38 -4.88
CA VAL A 412 -14.16 -9.80 -5.16
C VAL A 412 -15.66 -10.04 -5.22
N THR A 413 -16.42 -9.51 -4.26
CA THR A 413 -17.88 -9.67 -4.20
C THR A 413 -18.56 -9.04 -5.40
N SER A 414 -18.17 -7.83 -5.79
CA SER A 414 -18.71 -7.14 -6.96
C SER A 414 -18.45 -7.93 -8.24
N LEU A 415 -17.20 -8.31 -8.49
CA LEU A 415 -16.80 -9.05 -9.70
C LEU A 415 -17.45 -10.43 -9.78
N ASN A 416 -17.58 -11.17 -8.67
CA ASN A 416 -18.27 -12.46 -8.65
C ASN A 416 -19.76 -12.31 -8.99
N ASN A 417 -20.42 -11.27 -8.53
CA ASN A 417 -21.81 -11.00 -8.87
C ASN A 417 -22.00 -10.75 -10.38
N ASP A 418 -21.04 -10.04 -11.00
CA ASP A 418 -21.06 -9.76 -12.44
C ASP A 418 -20.86 -11.03 -13.27
N ILE A 419 -19.95 -11.93 -12.85
CA ILE A 419 -19.72 -13.21 -13.49
C ILE A 419 -20.95 -14.11 -13.46
N ILE A 420 -21.62 -14.22 -12.28
CA ILE A 420 -22.84 -15.02 -12.11
C ILE A 420 -23.92 -14.52 -13.07
N ARG A 421 -24.09 -13.20 -13.18
CA ARG A 421 -25.07 -12.58 -14.06
C ARG A 421 -24.76 -12.79 -15.56
N LYS A 422 -23.49 -12.68 -15.97
CA LYS A 422 -23.07 -12.91 -17.36
C LYS A 422 -23.25 -14.36 -17.80
N LYS A 423 -23.22 -15.33 -16.87
CA LYS A 423 -23.44 -16.75 -17.13
C LYS A 423 -24.93 -17.14 -17.12
N GLY A 424 -25.85 -16.21 -16.82
CA GLY A 424 -27.29 -16.44 -16.88
C GLY A 424 -27.84 -17.40 -15.82
N VAL A 425 -27.16 -17.52 -14.68
CA VAL A 425 -27.62 -18.31 -13.53
C VAL A 425 -28.38 -17.43 -12.55
#